data_f3b61ea0ec439cf52b48eb6be63eb360
#
_entry.id   f3b61ea0ec439cf52b48eb6be63eb360
#
_cell.length_a   1.000
_cell.length_b   1.000
_cell.length_c   1.000
_cell.angle_alpha   90.00
_cell.angle_beta   90.00
_cell.angle_gamma   90.00
#
_symmetry.space_group_name_H-M   'P 1'
#
loop_
_entity.id
_entity.type
_entity.pdbx_description
1 polymer ?
#
loop_
_entity_poly.entity_id
_entity_poly.type
_entity_poly.pdbx_seq_one_letter_code
_entity_poly.pdbx_strand_id
1 'polypeptide(L)'
;MTSRNSWKPGVGIRILDNDGGFSPEGFGKYKENGIPYAELSLRHNELENMNFYDKPEILNNLANSCGVEFWSFHIPFGNEINPAILNEKECKEAMAIMEKGIRAAAKVGIQTMVIHPSAEPNKPEERREKMKKSIENMKILSDLCRSLGAVLAVEDLPRTCLGNCSDEIIEFLGSIPSLMLCYDTNHLTVQKNSDFLNALIEHDLHGRIRTVHVSDYDGIDEKHRLPFDGVNDWKDILSKLEVLDYNGVFMYEVDKAWDRDKPYTVKDVAQNFEKMMKL
;
A
#
# COMPACT_ATOMS: atom_id res chain seq x y z
N MET A 1 -9.23 17.64 14.40
CA MET A 1 -8.96 16.27 14.90
C MET A 1 -9.95 15.35 14.22
N THR A 2 -9.47 14.51 13.34
CA THR A 2 -10.26 13.43 12.74
C THR A 2 -10.60 12.41 13.83
N SER A 3 -11.85 12.00 13.92
CA SER A 3 -12.27 11.00 14.90
C SER A 3 -11.99 9.60 14.34
N ARG A 4 -11.41 8.70 15.12
CA ARG A 4 -11.25 7.26 14.78
C ARG A 4 -12.56 6.61 14.31
N ASN A 5 -13.69 7.16 14.71
CA ASN A 5 -15.00 6.69 14.26
C ASN A 5 -15.25 6.82 12.75
N SER A 6 -14.43 7.60 12.03
CA SER A 6 -14.50 7.71 10.56
C SER A 6 -13.68 6.64 9.83
N TRP A 7 -12.73 5.99 10.50
CA TRP A 7 -11.89 4.99 9.90
C TRP A 7 -12.67 3.74 9.52
N LYS A 8 -12.35 3.15 8.40
CA LYS A 8 -13.01 1.95 7.87
C LYS A 8 -11.97 0.87 7.58
N PRO A 9 -12.31 -0.40 7.78
CA PRO A 9 -11.43 -1.49 7.41
C PRO A 9 -11.44 -1.73 5.90
N GLY A 10 -10.28 -2.11 5.39
CA GLY A 10 -10.08 -2.69 4.07
C GLY A 10 -9.10 -3.82 4.18
N VAL A 11 -9.02 -4.69 3.18
CA VAL A 11 -8.01 -5.75 3.13
C VAL A 11 -7.58 -6.02 1.71
N GLY A 12 -6.30 -6.32 1.50
CA GLY A 12 -5.75 -6.70 0.21
C GLY A 12 -6.43 -7.94 -0.36
N ILE A 13 -6.74 -7.96 -1.66
CA ILE A 13 -7.49 -9.07 -2.28
C ILE A 13 -6.74 -10.41 -2.24
N ARG A 14 -5.44 -10.40 -1.93
CA ARG A 14 -4.65 -11.61 -1.74
C ARG A 14 -5.18 -12.54 -0.65
N ILE A 15 -5.87 -12.00 0.34
CA ILE A 15 -6.51 -12.82 1.38
C ILE A 15 -7.48 -13.84 0.75
N LEU A 16 -8.06 -13.53 -0.40
CA LEU A 16 -8.98 -14.42 -1.12
C LEU A 16 -8.30 -15.67 -1.69
N ASP A 17 -6.99 -15.67 -1.88
CA ASP A 17 -6.26 -16.88 -2.28
C ASP A 17 -6.50 -18.03 -1.28
N ASN A 18 -6.82 -17.67 -0.04
CA ASN A 18 -7.10 -18.59 1.07
C ASN A 18 -8.57 -18.58 1.52
N ASP A 19 -9.41 -17.68 1.01
CA ASP A 19 -10.80 -17.47 1.51
C ASP A 19 -11.81 -17.30 0.36
N GLY A 20 -11.90 -18.26 -0.53
CA GLY A 20 -12.94 -18.33 -1.56
C GLY A 20 -12.55 -17.87 -2.97
N GLY A 21 -11.33 -17.39 -3.18
CA GLY A 21 -10.79 -16.96 -4.48
C GLY A 21 -11.46 -15.69 -5.03
N PHE A 22 -11.05 -15.29 -6.23
CA PHE A 22 -11.63 -14.11 -6.92
C PHE A 22 -12.96 -14.46 -7.57
N SER A 23 -13.97 -14.70 -6.74
CA SER A 23 -15.30 -15.17 -7.09
C SER A 23 -16.38 -14.42 -6.32
N PRO A 24 -17.67 -14.53 -6.68
CA PRO A 24 -18.77 -14.00 -5.86
C PRO A 24 -18.76 -14.53 -4.43
N GLU A 25 -18.32 -15.77 -4.21
CA GLU A 25 -18.20 -16.36 -2.87
C GLU A 25 -17.09 -15.67 -2.07
N GLY A 26 -15.88 -15.53 -2.65
CA GLY A 26 -14.75 -14.85 -2.00
C GLY A 26 -15.07 -13.40 -1.66
N PHE A 27 -15.52 -12.60 -2.65
CA PHE A 27 -15.92 -11.21 -2.38
C PHE A 27 -17.12 -11.10 -1.44
N GLY A 28 -18.00 -12.11 -1.40
CA GLY A 28 -19.09 -12.19 -0.41
C GLY A 28 -18.60 -12.21 1.04
N LYS A 29 -17.41 -12.76 1.31
CA LYS A 29 -16.78 -12.76 2.64
C LYS A 29 -16.52 -11.36 3.19
N TYR A 30 -16.15 -10.41 2.33
CA TYR A 30 -15.97 -9.01 2.72
C TYR A 30 -17.28 -8.44 3.26
N LYS A 31 -18.38 -8.58 2.50
CA LYS A 31 -19.71 -8.11 2.89
C LYS A 31 -20.22 -8.78 4.16
N GLU A 32 -20.09 -10.10 4.26
CA GLU A 32 -20.50 -10.89 5.43
C GLU A 32 -19.81 -10.44 6.71
N ASN A 33 -18.59 -9.92 6.61
CA ASN A 33 -17.78 -9.48 7.74
C ASN A 33 -17.69 -7.95 7.87
N GLY A 34 -18.48 -7.18 7.11
CA GLY A 34 -18.54 -5.74 7.22
C GLY A 34 -17.27 -5.00 6.76
N ILE A 35 -16.51 -5.60 5.84
CA ILE A 35 -15.32 -4.98 5.20
C ILE A 35 -15.77 -4.37 3.86
N PRO A 36 -15.86 -3.02 3.76
CA PRO A 36 -16.36 -2.38 2.53
C PRO A 36 -15.29 -2.15 1.47
N TYR A 37 -14.01 -2.21 1.83
CA TYR A 37 -12.91 -1.82 0.96
C TYR A 37 -11.92 -2.95 0.71
N ALA A 38 -11.36 -2.96 -0.51
CA ALA A 38 -10.25 -3.84 -0.87
C ALA A 38 -9.12 -3.05 -1.53
N GLU A 39 -7.91 -3.57 -1.45
CA GLU A 39 -6.82 -3.17 -2.31
C GLU A 39 -6.61 -4.20 -3.42
N LEU A 40 -6.54 -3.71 -4.66
CA LEU A 40 -6.18 -4.52 -5.80
C LEU A 40 -4.65 -4.65 -5.87
N SER A 41 -4.12 -5.74 -5.32
CA SER A 41 -2.69 -6.05 -5.26
C SER A 41 -2.41 -7.36 -5.98
N LEU A 42 -2.11 -7.30 -7.29
CA LEU A 42 -1.80 -8.44 -8.15
C LEU A 42 -0.48 -8.24 -8.88
N ARG A 43 0.21 -9.35 -9.17
CA ARG A 43 1.44 -9.31 -9.97
C ARG A 43 1.10 -8.95 -11.42
N HIS A 44 2.09 -8.44 -12.15
CA HIS A 44 1.92 -8.05 -13.55
C HIS A 44 1.32 -9.16 -14.42
N ASN A 45 1.88 -10.37 -14.34
CA ASN A 45 1.39 -11.52 -15.10
C ASN A 45 -0.03 -11.96 -14.71
N GLU A 46 -0.45 -11.77 -13.46
CA GLU A 46 -1.81 -12.07 -13.03
C GLU A 46 -2.80 -11.05 -13.59
N LEU A 47 -2.44 -9.78 -13.58
CA LEU A 47 -3.23 -8.72 -14.22
C LEU A 47 -3.39 -8.94 -15.72
N GLU A 48 -2.33 -9.42 -16.40
CA GLU A 48 -2.40 -9.82 -17.82
C GLU A 48 -3.33 -11.02 -18.03
N ASN A 49 -3.17 -12.09 -17.26
CA ASN A 49 -3.98 -13.29 -17.35
C ASN A 49 -5.48 -13.03 -17.08
N MET A 50 -5.77 -12.09 -16.18
CA MET A 50 -7.12 -11.63 -15.90
C MET A 50 -7.62 -10.58 -16.91
N ASN A 51 -6.81 -10.21 -17.89
CA ASN A 51 -7.09 -9.16 -18.86
C ASN A 51 -7.47 -7.81 -18.22
N PHE A 52 -6.92 -7.53 -17.03
CA PHE A 52 -7.25 -6.32 -16.26
C PHE A 52 -6.85 -5.05 -17.01
N TYR A 53 -5.74 -5.06 -17.69
CA TYR A 53 -5.25 -3.88 -18.41
C TYR A 53 -6.20 -3.39 -19.52
N ASP A 54 -6.88 -4.31 -20.18
CA ASP A 54 -7.79 -3.98 -21.28
C ASP A 54 -9.26 -3.91 -20.83
N LYS A 55 -9.64 -4.76 -19.87
CA LYS A 55 -11.00 -4.90 -19.35
C LYS A 55 -11.05 -4.85 -17.81
N PRO A 56 -10.58 -3.75 -17.17
CA PRO A 56 -10.55 -3.65 -15.71
C PRO A 56 -11.95 -3.71 -15.08
N GLU A 57 -12.98 -3.37 -15.84
CA GLU A 57 -14.37 -3.42 -15.40
C GLU A 57 -14.85 -4.82 -15.01
N ILE A 58 -14.25 -5.90 -15.53
CA ILE A 58 -14.68 -7.27 -15.20
C ILE A 58 -14.47 -7.54 -13.71
N LEU A 59 -13.25 -7.33 -13.20
CA LEU A 59 -12.93 -7.55 -11.80
C LEU A 59 -13.63 -6.53 -10.90
N ASN A 60 -13.64 -5.26 -11.31
CA ASN A 60 -14.28 -4.19 -10.57
C ASN A 60 -15.79 -4.42 -10.41
N ASN A 61 -16.48 -4.85 -11.46
CA ASN A 61 -17.91 -5.16 -11.39
C ASN A 61 -18.19 -6.39 -10.52
N LEU A 62 -17.29 -7.37 -10.50
CA LEU A 62 -17.40 -8.53 -9.62
C LEU A 62 -17.34 -8.08 -8.15
N ALA A 63 -16.33 -7.29 -7.76
CA ALA A 63 -16.19 -6.76 -6.40
C ALA A 63 -17.41 -5.91 -6.02
N ASN A 64 -17.79 -4.95 -6.86
CA ASN A 64 -18.92 -4.05 -6.63
C ASN A 64 -20.26 -4.79 -6.48
N SER A 65 -20.48 -5.87 -7.25
CA SER A 65 -21.70 -6.69 -7.13
C SER A 65 -21.83 -7.36 -5.75
N CYS A 66 -20.71 -7.55 -5.07
CA CYS A 66 -20.65 -8.06 -3.71
C CYS A 66 -20.60 -6.94 -2.64
N GLY A 67 -20.69 -5.66 -3.04
CA GLY A 67 -20.65 -4.51 -2.14
C GLY A 67 -19.24 -4.17 -1.65
N VAL A 68 -18.21 -4.53 -2.41
CA VAL A 68 -16.80 -4.23 -2.15
C VAL A 68 -16.30 -3.18 -3.14
N GLU A 69 -15.68 -2.12 -2.64
CA GLU A 69 -15.07 -1.06 -3.45
C GLU A 69 -13.54 -1.20 -3.43
N PHE A 70 -12.89 -1.10 -4.58
CA PHE A 70 -11.44 -0.97 -4.62
C PHE A 70 -11.02 0.44 -4.19
N TRP A 71 -10.50 0.56 -2.98
CA TRP A 71 -9.95 1.80 -2.42
C TRP A 71 -8.64 2.19 -3.07
N SER A 72 -7.77 1.21 -3.28
CA SER A 72 -6.44 1.39 -3.83
C SER A 72 -6.08 0.30 -4.85
N PHE A 73 -5.16 0.67 -5.72
CA PHE A 73 -4.46 -0.23 -6.63
C PHE A 73 -2.98 -0.21 -6.30
N HIS A 74 -2.46 -1.36 -5.89
CA HIS A 74 -1.03 -1.54 -5.72
C HIS A 74 -0.41 -1.79 -7.08
N ILE A 75 0.38 -0.83 -7.57
CA ILE A 75 1.08 -0.93 -8.84
C ILE A 75 2.01 -2.14 -8.79
N PRO A 76 2.05 -3.01 -9.82
CA PRO A 76 2.97 -4.14 -9.86
C PRO A 76 4.41 -3.70 -9.59
N PHE A 77 5.12 -4.47 -8.80
CA PHE A 77 6.47 -4.15 -8.33
C PHE A 77 7.40 -5.35 -8.39
N GLY A 78 8.69 -5.10 -8.26
CA GLY A 78 9.77 -6.09 -8.22
C GLY A 78 11.02 -5.58 -8.90
N ASN A 79 12.01 -6.46 -9.07
CA ASN A 79 13.30 -6.08 -9.65
C ASN A 79 13.18 -5.53 -11.07
N GLU A 80 12.22 -6.04 -11.85
CA GLU A 80 12.00 -5.65 -13.25
C GLU A 80 10.95 -4.52 -13.38
N ILE A 81 10.23 -4.19 -12.31
CA ILE A 81 9.15 -3.20 -12.31
C ILE A 81 9.31 -2.30 -11.08
N ASN A 82 10.12 -1.26 -11.19
CA ASN A 82 10.24 -0.21 -10.17
C ASN A 82 10.80 1.08 -10.78
N PRO A 83 10.56 2.24 -10.17
CA PRO A 83 10.96 3.54 -10.70
C PRO A 83 12.47 3.84 -10.55
N ALA A 84 13.24 3.03 -9.82
CA ALA A 84 14.66 3.26 -9.54
C ALA A 84 15.61 2.55 -10.49
N ILE A 85 15.10 1.91 -11.55
CA ILE A 85 15.90 1.18 -12.54
C ILE A 85 16.82 2.17 -13.29
N LEU A 86 18.15 1.92 -13.25
CA LEU A 86 19.15 2.80 -13.88
C LEU A 86 19.34 2.52 -15.38
N ASN A 87 19.12 1.27 -15.80
CA ASN A 87 19.20 0.91 -17.23
C ASN A 87 18.04 1.56 -17.99
N GLU A 88 18.32 2.40 -18.97
CA GLU A 88 17.35 3.19 -19.73
C GLU A 88 16.28 2.34 -20.44
N LYS A 89 16.66 1.19 -21.02
CA LYS A 89 15.73 0.31 -21.73
C LYS A 89 14.78 -0.36 -20.75
N GLU A 90 15.32 -0.99 -19.71
CA GLU A 90 14.53 -1.66 -18.66
C GLU A 90 13.63 -0.68 -17.92
N CYS A 91 14.13 0.54 -17.64
CA CYS A 91 13.35 1.61 -17.04
C CYS A 91 12.12 1.98 -17.89
N LYS A 92 12.28 2.12 -19.22
CA LYS A 92 11.15 2.40 -20.12
C LYS A 92 10.11 1.28 -20.12
N GLU A 93 10.57 0.04 -20.10
CA GLU A 93 9.68 -1.14 -20.03
C GLU A 93 8.90 -1.16 -18.70
N ALA A 94 9.60 -0.94 -17.58
CA ALA A 94 8.99 -0.84 -16.26
C ALA A 94 7.96 0.30 -16.16
N MET A 95 8.33 1.49 -16.64
CA MET A 95 7.43 2.66 -16.65
C MET A 95 6.18 2.39 -17.48
N ALA A 96 6.30 1.75 -18.65
CA ALA A 96 5.14 1.42 -19.49
C ALA A 96 4.16 0.47 -18.79
N ILE A 97 4.66 -0.52 -18.02
CA ILE A 97 3.82 -1.43 -17.23
C ILE A 97 3.10 -0.65 -16.13
N MET A 98 3.83 0.19 -15.38
CA MET A 98 3.25 0.99 -14.30
C MET A 98 2.18 1.96 -14.82
N GLU A 99 2.45 2.69 -15.91
CA GLU A 99 1.49 3.57 -16.56
C GLU A 99 0.23 2.83 -17.03
N LYS A 100 0.40 1.64 -17.65
CA LYS A 100 -0.71 0.80 -18.11
C LYS A 100 -1.61 0.40 -16.93
N GLY A 101 -1.03 0.02 -15.80
CA GLY A 101 -1.75 -0.30 -14.58
C GLY A 101 -2.53 0.88 -14.01
N ILE A 102 -1.88 2.04 -13.89
CA ILE A 102 -2.51 3.29 -13.41
C ILE A 102 -3.72 3.65 -14.27
N ARG A 103 -3.57 3.61 -15.61
CA ARG A 103 -4.68 3.93 -16.54
C ARG A 103 -5.84 2.95 -16.40
N ALA A 104 -5.56 1.66 -16.26
CA ALA A 104 -6.60 0.64 -16.10
C ALA A 104 -7.34 0.82 -14.77
N ALA A 105 -6.63 1.04 -13.67
CA ALA A 105 -7.23 1.26 -12.36
C ALA A 105 -8.06 2.55 -12.31
N ALA A 106 -7.54 3.66 -12.86
CA ALA A 106 -8.26 4.93 -12.92
C ALA A 106 -9.54 4.84 -13.78
N LYS A 107 -9.54 4.04 -14.87
CA LYS A 107 -10.71 3.82 -15.74
C LYS A 107 -11.91 3.26 -14.99
N VAL A 108 -11.69 2.50 -13.92
CA VAL A 108 -12.75 1.93 -13.08
C VAL A 108 -12.96 2.70 -11.76
N GLY A 109 -12.39 3.90 -11.64
CA GLY A 109 -12.65 4.81 -10.55
C GLY A 109 -11.75 4.64 -9.34
N ILE A 110 -10.73 3.79 -9.37
CA ILE A 110 -9.75 3.69 -8.29
C ILE A 110 -8.90 4.96 -8.26
N GLN A 111 -8.87 5.65 -7.12
CA GLN A 111 -8.24 6.96 -6.98
C GLN A 111 -6.93 6.95 -6.19
N THR A 112 -6.54 5.83 -5.61
CA THR A 112 -5.31 5.69 -4.84
C THR A 112 -4.41 4.67 -5.51
N MET A 113 -3.22 5.10 -5.97
CA MET A 113 -2.22 4.25 -6.62
C MET A 113 -1.03 4.13 -5.69
N VAL A 114 -0.77 2.93 -5.16
CA VAL A 114 0.38 2.65 -4.28
C VAL A 114 1.57 2.23 -5.13
N ILE A 115 2.74 2.78 -4.85
CA ILE A 115 3.97 2.50 -5.58
C ILE A 115 5.15 2.24 -4.63
N HIS A 116 5.91 1.18 -4.91
CA HIS A 116 7.23 0.97 -4.32
C HIS A 116 8.25 1.91 -4.96
N PRO A 117 9.03 2.70 -4.18
CA PRO A 117 10.04 3.60 -4.72
C PRO A 117 11.24 2.88 -5.33
N SER A 118 11.47 1.61 -4.97
CA SER A 118 12.50 0.74 -5.52
C SER A 118 12.19 -0.73 -5.28
N ALA A 119 13.03 -1.61 -5.80
CA ALA A 119 13.16 -2.99 -5.33
C ALA A 119 14.52 -3.19 -4.65
N GLU A 120 14.70 -4.30 -3.93
CA GLU A 120 15.97 -4.64 -3.30
C GLU A 120 16.72 -5.78 -4.04
N PRO A 121 18.04 -5.89 -3.85
CA PRO A 121 18.88 -5.06 -2.97
C PRO A 121 19.28 -3.71 -3.61
N ASN A 122 19.38 -2.67 -2.78
CA ASN A 122 20.02 -1.41 -3.17
C ASN A 122 21.38 -1.29 -2.49
N LYS A 123 22.43 -1.21 -3.31
CA LYS A 123 23.80 -1.02 -2.82
C LYS A 123 24.00 0.42 -2.35
N PRO A 124 24.77 0.65 -1.27
CA PRO A 124 25.02 2.00 -0.76
C PRO A 124 25.56 2.97 -1.82
N GLU A 125 26.47 2.51 -2.67
CA GLU A 125 27.10 3.30 -3.74
C GLU A 125 26.14 3.73 -4.84
N GLU A 126 25.06 2.98 -5.10
CA GLU A 126 24.06 3.26 -6.12
C GLU A 126 22.85 4.05 -5.52
N ARG A 127 22.73 4.07 -4.19
CA ARG A 127 21.50 4.54 -3.50
C ARG A 127 21.10 5.96 -3.92
N ARG A 128 22.06 6.89 -3.96
CA ARG A 128 21.76 8.29 -4.29
C ARG A 128 21.36 8.47 -5.77
N GLU A 129 21.95 7.71 -6.68
CA GLU A 129 21.60 7.72 -8.10
C GLU A 129 20.20 7.13 -8.30
N LYS A 130 19.91 5.98 -7.68
CA LYS A 130 18.59 5.34 -7.70
C LYS A 130 17.51 6.23 -7.09
N MET A 131 17.81 6.95 -6.01
CA MET A 131 16.88 7.91 -5.40
C MET A 131 16.48 9.01 -6.38
N LYS A 132 17.47 9.62 -7.08
CA LYS A 132 17.20 10.63 -8.09
C LYS A 132 16.35 10.07 -9.23
N LYS A 133 16.71 8.88 -9.74
CA LYS A 133 15.96 8.23 -10.82
C LYS A 133 14.53 7.91 -10.40
N SER A 134 14.34 7.41 -9.18
CA SER A 134 13.02 7.14 -8.62
C SER A 134 12.17 8.41 -8.51
N ILE A 135 12.73 9.51 -8.00
CA ILE A 135 12.03 10.82 -7.92
C ILE A 135 11.62 11.29 -9.32
N GLU A 136 12.50 11.24 -10.32
CA GLU A 136 12.20 11.64 -11.70
C GLU A 136 11.03 10.84 -12.26
N ASN A 137 11.08 9.52 -12.16
CA ASN A 137 10.05 8.64 -12.68
C ASN A 137 8.72 8.75 -11.90
N MET A 138 8.76 8.80 -10.57
CA MET A 138 7.56 8.99 -9.77
C MET A 138 6.89 10.34 -10.00
N LYS A 139 7.64 11.39 -10.35
CA LYS A 139 7.05 12.68 -10.75
C LYS A 139 6.20 12.52 -12.00
N ILE A 140 6.69 11.79 -13.02
CA ILE A 140 5.95 11.48 -14.26
C ILE A 140 4.66 10.72 -13.91
N LEU A 141 4.77 9.66 -13.09
CA LEU A 141 3.62 8.85 -12.69
C LEU A 141 2.62 9.62 -11.82
N SER A 142 3.11 10.51 -10.93
CA SER A 142 2.24 11.39 -10.12
C SER A 142 1.47 12.39 -10.97
N ASP A 143 2.11 12.99 -11.99
CA ASP A 143 1.43 13.86 -12.94
C ASP A 143 0.39 13.09 -13.78
N LEU A 144 0.69 11.85 -14.17
CA LEU A 144 -0.27 10.96 -14.82
C LEU A 144 -1.47 10.70 -13.91
N CYS A 145 -1.25 10.24 -12.66
CA CYS A 145 -2.33 9.98 -11.70
C CYS A 145 -3.23 11.21 -11.56
N ARG A 146 -2.64 12.39 -11.36
CA ARG A 146 -3.37 13.64 -11.21
C ARG A 146 -4.20 14.00 -12.45
N SER A 147 -3.68 13.75 -13.65
CA SER A 147 -4.42 13.97 -14.91
C SER A 147 -5.64 13.05 -15.06
N LEU A 148 -5.64 11.92 -14.35
CA LEU A 148 -6.71 10.92 -14.33
C LEU A 148 -7.65 11.05 -13.10
N GLY A 149 -7.46 12.08 -12.26
CA GLY A 149 -8.23 12.27 -11.04
C GLY A 149 -7.85 11.32 -9.90
N ALA A 150 -6.64 10.76 -9.96
CA ALA A 150 -6.08 9.85 -8.95
C ALA A 150 -4.87 10.47 -8.25
N VAL A 151 -4.41 9.81 -7.19
CA VAL A 151 -3.26 10.20 -6.37
C VAL A 151 -2.24 9.05 -6.35
N LEU A 152 -0.97 9.37 -6.55
CA LEU A 152 0.14 8.45 -6.32
C LEU A 152 0.56 8.50 -4.85
N ALA A 153 0.68 7.36 -4.21
CA ALA A 153 1.14 7.21 -2.83
C ALA A 153 2.39 6.33 -2.79
N VAL A 154 3.53 6.91 -2.40
CA VAL A 154 4.77 6.16 -2.21
C VAL A 154 4.68 5.37 -0.91
N GLU A 155 5.10 4.12 -0.95
CA GLU A 155 5.14 3.26 0.23
C GLU A 155 6.52 3.29 0.88
N ASP A 156 6.57 3.38 2.21
CA ASP A 156 7.80 3.09 2.96
C ASP A 156 8.09 1.58 2.91
N LEU A 157 9.35 1.23 2.69
CA LEU A 157 9.75 -0.15 2.43
C LEU A 157 10.84 -0.63 3.40
N PRO A 158 10.99 -1.94 3.59
CA PRO A 158 11.94 -2.48 4.55
C PRO A 158 13.39 -2.51 4.05
N ARG A 159 14.30 -2.90 4.94
CA ARG A 159 15.69 -3.33 4.68
C ARG A 159 16.49 -2.35 3.83
N THR A 160 16.90 -2.77 2.62
CA THR A 160 17.75 -1.96 1.72
C THR A 160 16.96 -1.17 0.69
N CYS A 161 15.63 -1.26 0.67
CA CYS A 161 14.81 -0.50 -0.25
C CYS A 161 14.97 1.02 -0.03
N LEU A 162 14.71 1.81 -1.07
CA LEU A 162 14.50 3.25 -0.90
C LEU A 162 13.21 3.48 -0.10
N GLY A 163 13.18 4.54 0.69
CA GLY A 163 12.04 4.82 1.55
C GLY A 163 12.01 4.01 2.84
N ASN A 164 13.12 3.37 3.23
CA ASN A 164 13.21 2.57 4.46
C ASN A 164 13.34 3.39 5.76
N CYS A 165 13.30 4.70 5.65
CA CYS A 165 13.34 5.62 6.81
C CYS A 165 12.61 6.93 6.49
N SER A 166 12.29 7.68 7.54
CA SER A 166 11.57 8.94 7.43
C SER A 166 12.28 9.97 6.55
N ASP A 167 13.60 10.09 6.62
CA ASP A 167 14.37 11.08 5.86
C ASP A 167 14.17 10.90 4.35
N GLU A 168 14.18 9.67 3.86
CA GLU A 168 13.99 9.40 2.44
C GLU A 168 12.52 9.63 2.01
N ILE A 169 11.56 9.25 2.84
CA ILE A 169 10.13 9.54 2.57
C ILE A 169 9.90 11.06 2.55
N ILE A 170 10.49 11.80 3.48
CA ILE A 170 10.42 13.28 3.51
C ILE A 170 11.06 13.86 2.23
N GLU A 171 12.18 13.32 1.77
CA GLU A 171 12.80 13.74 0.51
C GLU A 171 11.89 13.48 -0.71
N PHE A 172 11.23 12.30 -0.79
CA PHE A 172 10.26 12.01 -1.84
C PHE A 172 9.09 12.99 -1.83
N LEU A 173 8.46 13.17 -0.66
CA LEU A 173 7.30 14.05 -0.50
C LEU A 173 7.65 15.53 -0.75
N GLY A 174 8.85 15.96 -0.36
CA GLY A 174 9.35 17.32 -0.61
C GLY A 174 9.69 17.57 -2.09
N SER A 175 10.20 16.55 -2.78
CA SER A 175 10.57 16.64 -4.20
C SER A 175 9.36 16.58 -5.14
N ILE A 176 8.25 15.97 -4.72
CA ILE A 176 7.04 15.78 -5.51
C ILE A 176 5.82 16.25 -4.68
N PRO A 177 5.42 17.52 -4.77
CA PRO A 177 4.34 18.07 -3.93
C PRO A 177 2.99 17.36 -4.04
N SER A 178 2.70 16.73 -5.20
CA SER A 178 1.47 15.95 -5.44
C SER A 178 1.53 14.50 -4.95
N LEU A 179 2.71 14.03 -4.55
CA LEU A 179 2.88 12.66 -4.03
C LEU A 179 2.33 12.59 -2.61
N MET A 180 1.69 11.49 -2.28
CA MET A 180 1.22 11.17 -0.94
C MET A 180 2.01 9.97 -0.39
N LEU A 181 1.76 9.61 0.85
CA LEU A 181 2.36 8.46 1.52
C LEU A 181 1.34 7.31 1.64
N CYS A 182 1.77 6.11 1.33
CA CYS A 182 1.23 4.86 1.86
C CYS A 182 2.13 4.45 3.03
N TYR A 183 1.64 4.59 4.26
CA TYR A 183 2.42 4.24 5.45
C TYR A 183 2.19 2.79 5.80
N ASP A 184 3.26 1.97 5.74
CA ASP A 184 3.23 0.56 6.13
C ASP A 184 3.79 0.36 7.54
N THR A 185 2.99 -0.25 8.40
CA THR A 185 3.33 -0.49 9.80
C THR A 185 4.28 -1.67 10.03
N ASN A 186 4.55 -2.46 8.99
CA ASN A 186 5.35 -3.69 9.04
C ASN A 186 6.76 -3.52 8.43
N HIS A 187 6.98 -2.47 7.63
CA HIS A 187 8.20 -2.28 6.85
C HIS A 187 9.32 -1.54 7.59
N LEU A 188 9.04 -0.90 8.70
CA LEU A 188 10.03 -0.10 9.42
C LEU A 188 11.00 -0.96 10.26
N THR A 189 11.80 -1.77 9.58
CA THR A 189 12.82 -2.65 10.18
C THR A 189 14.13 -1.90 10.52
N VAL A 190 14.36 -0.74 9.90
CA VAL A 190 15.54 0.11 10.11
C VAL A 190 15.28 1.20 11.14
N GLN A 191 14.05 1.67 11.24
CA GLN A 191 13.59 2.73 12.11
C GLN A 191 12.29 2.30 12.81
N LYS A 192 12.06 2.69 14.06
CA LYS A 192 10.80 2.38 14.74
C LYS A 192 9.64 3.18 14.17
N ASN A 193 8.44 2.59 14.11
CA ASN A 193 7.20 3.26 13.72
C ASN A 193 6.98 4.58 14.47
N SER A 194 7.25 4.60 15.78
CA SER A 194 7.13 5.78 16.62
C SER A 194 8.02 6.93 16.14
N ASP A 195 9.30 6.64 15.84
CA ASP A 195 10.27 7.64 15.41
C ASP A 195 9.96 8.14 13.99
N PHE A 196 9.52 7.23 13.11
CA PHE A 196 9.08 7.57 11.76
C PHE A 196 7.91 8.56 11.77
N LEU A 197 6.84 8.23 12.49
CA LEU A 197 5.67 9.10 12.59
C LEU A 197 5.96 10.43 13.30
N ASN A 198 6.85 10.44 14.31
CA ASN A 198 7.31 11.68 14.94
C ASN A 198 8.02 12.59 13.92
N ALA A 199 8.89 12.04 13.07
CA ALA A 199 9.57 12.82 12.04
C ALA A 199 8.55 13.42 11.03
N LEU A 200 7.48 12.71 10.66
CA LEU A 200 6.42 13.28 9.81
C LEU A 200 5.70 14.45 10.50
N ILE A 201 5.44 14.34 11.81
CA ILE A 201 4.83 15.43 12.61
C ILE A 201 5.77 16.64 12.68
N GLU A 202 7.05 16.43 12.97
CA GLU A 202 8.07 17.48 13.07
C GLU A 202 8.28 18.24 11.75
N HIS A 203 8.06 17.58 10.62
CA HIS A 203 8.13 18.18 9.27
C HIS A 203 6.78 18.71 8.74
N ASP A 204 5.77 18.81 9.60
CA ASP A 204 4.44 19.35 9.25
C ASP A 204 3.78 18.64 8.06
N LEU A 205 3.90 17.31 8.00
CA LEU A 205 3.34 16.48 6.93
C LEU A 205 1.91 16.01 7.22
N HIS A 206 1.13 16.85 7.92
CA HIS A 206 -0.29 16.61 8.19
C HIS A 206 -1.08 16.44 6.88
N GLY A 207 -1.97 15.44 6.87
CA GLY A 207 -2.80 15.12 5.68
C GLY A 207 -2.02 14.54 4.49
N ARG A 208 -0.73 14.18 4.66
CA ARG A 208 0.09 13.60 3.58
C ARG A 208 0.01 12.06 3.52
N ILE A 209 -0.58 11.40 4.52
CA ILE A 209 -0.85 9.97 4.47
C ILE A 209 -2.16 9.73 3.73
N ARG A 210 -2.11 9.07 2.56
CA ARG A 210 -3.28 8.76 1.73
C ARG A 210 -3.93 7.45 2.13
N THR A 211 -3.12 6.46 2.42
CA THR A 211 -3.52 5.12 2.84
C THR A 211 -2.50 4.55 3.80
N VAL A 212 -2.87 3.53 4.54
CA VAL A 212 -1.98 2.79 5.42
C VAL A 212 -2.05 1.31 5.06
N HIS A 213 -0.92 0.61 5.09
CA HIS A 213 -0.87 -0.85 5.13
C HIS A 213 -0.71 -1.29 6.57
N VAL A 214 -1.64 -2.12 7.02
CA VAL A 214 -1.77 -2.49 8.44
C VAL A 214 -1.43 -3.95 8.60
N SER A 215 -0.29 -4.20 9.19
CA SER A 215 0.13 -5.52 9.67
C SER A 215 1.18 -5.38 10.75
N ASP A 216 1.59 -6.47 11.36
CA ASP A 216 2.57 -6.48 12.43
C ASP A 216 3.79 -7.33 12.05
N TYR A 217 4.96 -6.96 12.58
CA TYR A 217 6.23 -7.67 12.35
C TYR A 217 6.78 -8.23 13.67
N ASP A 218 7.80 -9.09 13.59
CA ASP A 218 8.35 -9.78 14.76
C ASP A 218 9.44 -8.99 15.50
N GLY A 219 9.72 -7.76 15.08
CA GLY A 219 10.80 -6.93 15.60
C GLY A 219 12.14 -7.16 14.89
N ILE A 220 12.20 -8.05 13.90
CA ILE A 220 13.40 -8.40 13.13
C ILE A 220 13.16 -8.16 11.65
N ASP A 221 12.05 -8.68 11.10
CA ASP A 221 11.72 -8.58 9.68
C ASP A 221 10.20 -8.57 9.47
N GLU A 222 9.76 -8.15 8.29
CA GLU A 222 8.35 -8.17 7.90
C GLU A 222 7.75 -9.58 8.00
N LYS A 223 6.55 -9.68 8.59
CA LYS A 223 5.85 -10.96 8.80
C LYS A 223 4.38 -10.92 8.41
N HIS A 224 3.86 -9.76 8.10
CA HIS A 224 2.45 -9.55 7.74
C HIS A 224 1.46 -10.22 8.72
N ARG A 225 1.77 -10.15 10.03
CA ARG A 225 0.89 -10.64 11.09
C ARG A 225 -0.29 -9.70 11.29
N LEU A 226 -1.35 -10.20 11.90
CA LEU A 226 -2.40 -9.30 12.38
C LEU A 226 -1.86 -8.39 13.50
N PRO A 227 -2.32 -7.13 13.58
CA PRO A 227 -2.07 -6.27 14.74
C PRO A 227 -2.25 -6.99 16.07
N PHE A 228 -1.33 -6.77 16.99
CA PHE A 228 -1.18 -7.43 18.31
C PHE A 228 -0.57 -8.84 18.29
N ASP A 229 -0.26 -9.40 17.13
CA ASP A 229 0.48 -10.67 17.02
C ASP A 229 1.99 -10.42 16.81
N GLY A 230 2.43 -9.17 16.83
CA GLY A 230 3.81 -8.71 16.70
C GLY A 230 4.22 -7.73 17.80
N VAL A 231 5.12 -6.78 17.47
CA VAL A 231 5.77 -5.89 18.44
C VAL A 231 5.34 -4.42 18.35
N ASN A 232 4.45 -4.06 17.42
CA ASN A 232 4.03 -2.67 17.23
C ASN A 232 3.25 -2.12 18.42
N ASP A 233 3.57 -0.90 18.84
CA ASP A 233 2.75 -0.13 19.78
C ASP A 233 1.56 0.51 19.05
N TRP A 234 0.49 -0.25 18.92
CA TRP A 234 -0.71 0.18 18.21
C TRP A 234 -1.37 1.40 18.82
N LYS A 235 -1.27 1.60 20.15
CA LYS A 235 -1.83 2.79 20.79
C LYS A 235 -1.07 4.05 20.37
N ASP A 236 0.25 3.98 20.32
CA ASP A 236 1.10 5.08 19.86
C ASP A 236 0.88 5.37 18.37
N ILE A 237 0.89 4.34 17.52
CA ILE A 237 0.66 4.47 16.07
C ILE A 237 -0.69 5.16 15.80
N LEU A 238 -1.78 4.66 16.38
CA LEU A 238 -3.12 5.23 16.16
C LEU A 238 -3.20 6.69 16.61
N SER A 239 -2.59 7.01 17.78
CA SER A 239 -2.55 8.38 18.29
C SER A 239 -1.83 9.34 17.32
N LYS A 240 -0.70 8.92 16.73
CA LYS A 240 0.05 9.72 15.79
C LYS A 240 -0.64 9.86 14.43
N LEU A 241 -1.33 8.82 13.97
CA LEU A 241 -2.17 8.92 12.78
C LEU A 241 -3.31 9.94 12.94
N GLU A 242 -3.89 10.04 14.16
CA GLU A 242 -4.86 11.12 14.46
C GLU A 242 -4.22 12.51 14.42
N VAL A 243 -3.01 12.67 15.00
CA VAL A 243 -2.26 13.93 14.95
C VAL A 243 -1.92 14.31 13.51
N LEU A 244 -1.58 13.35 12.66
CA LEU A 244 -1.29 13.55 11.23
C LEU A 244 -2.53 13.71 10.35
N ASP A 245 -3.72 13.87 10.95
CA ASP A 245 -5.01 14.04 10.28
C ASP A 245 -5.38 12.91 9.31
N TYR A 246 -4.91 11.68 9.59
CA TYR A 246 -5.28 10.54 8.76
C TYR A 246 -6.78 10.26 8.82
N ASN A 247 -7.41 10.10 7.66
CA ASN A 247 -8.83 9.83 7.53
C ASN A 247 -9.18 8.79 6.44
N GLY A 248 -8.19 8.01 6.01
CA GLY A 248 -8.32 7.00 4.98
C GLY A 248 -8.83 5.64 5.50
N VAL A 249 -8.62 4.62 4.69
CA VAL A 249 -8.96 3.23 4.98
C VAL A 249 -7.80 2.54 5.68
N PHE A 250 -8.08 1.81 6.76
CA PHE A 250 -7.14 0.88 7.38
C PHE A 250 -7.06 -0.37 6.50
N MET A 251 -6.12 -0.37 5.56
CA MET A 251 -5.92 -1.43 4.59
C MET A 251 -5.02 -2.51 5.17
N TYR A 252 -5.60 -3.65 5.55
CA TYR A 252 -4.84 -4.78 6.08
C TYR A 252 -4.08 -5.51 4.98
N GLU A 253 -2.79 -5.71 5.19
CA GLU A 253 -1.91 -6.50 4.35
C GLU A 253 -1.40 -7.72 5.12
N VAL A 254 -2.26 -8.73 5.25
CA VAL A 254 -2.09 -9.89 6.13
C VAL A 254 -2.34 -11.25 5.44
N ASP A 255 -2.29 -11.27 4.13
CA ASP A 255 -2.54 -12.45 3.30
C ASP A 255 -1.55 -13.61 3.57
N LYS A 256 -0.33 -13.31 3.98
CA LYS A 256 0.75 -14.26 4.22
C LYS A 256 1.35 -14.08 5.61
N ALA A 257 0.78 -14.74 6.58
CA ALA A 257 1.53 -14.94 7.80
C ALA A 257 2.54 -16.07 7.55
N TRP A 258 3.74 -15.75 7.10
CA TRP A 258 4.77 -16.70 6.66
C TRP A 258 5.26 -17.64 7.75
N ASP A 259 4.89 -17.41 9.00
CA ASP A 259 5.25 -18.18 10.18
C ASP A 259 4.04 -18.82 10.89
N ARG A 260 2.89 -18.92 10.19
CA ARG A 260 1.65 -19.53 10.71
C ARG A 260 1.25 -20.78 9.93
N ASP A 261 0.72 -21.75 10.67
CA ASP A 261 0.15 -22.98 10.09
C ASP A 261 -1.17 -22.74 9.33
N LYS A 262 -1.87 -21.65 9.64
CA LYS A 262 -3.14 -21.30 9.02
C LYS A 262 -3.12 -19.86 8.52
N PRO A 263 -3.54 -19.59 7.28
CA PRO A 263 -3.67 -18.24 6.76
C PRO A 263 -4.75 -17.48 7.53
N TYR A 264 -4.68 -16.13 7.49
CA TYR A 264 -5.75 -15.27 7.96
C TYR A 264 -6.92 -15.27 6.99
N THR A 265 -8.11 -14.99 7.52
CA THR A 265 -9.36 -14.84 6.77
C THR A 265 -9.90 -13.42 6.88
N VAL A 266 -10.84 -13.05 6.00
CA VAL A 266 -11.53 -11.76 6.07
C VAL A 266 -12.19 -11.55 7.45
N LYS A 267 -12.69 -12.63 8.07
CA LYS A 267 -13.27 -12.60 9.42
C LYS A 267 -12.25 -12.22 10.49
N ASP A 268 -11.03 -12.76 10.40
CA ASP A 268 -9.97 -12.42 11.36
C ASP A 268 -9.62 -10.93 11.30
N VAL A 269 -9.57 -10.35 10.09
CA VAL A 269 -9.36 -8.92 9.87
C VAL A 269 -10.48 -8.09 10.51
N ALA A 270 -11.75 -8.45 10.28
CA ALA A 270 -12.89 -7.72 10.85
C ALA A 270 -12.83 -7.69 12.39
N GLN A 271 -12.58 -8.84 13.01
CA GLN A 271 -12.45 -8.94 14.46
C GLN A 271 -11.25 -8.15 15.01
N ASN A 272 -10.15 -8.15 14.27
CA ASN A 272 -8.96 -7.39 14.63
C ASN A 272 -9.21 -5.89 14.57
N PHE A 273 -9.88 -5.39 13.51
CA PHE A 273 -10.24 -3.98 13.39
C PHE A 273 -11.15 -3.52 14.53
N GLU A 274 -12.16 -4.32 14.91
CA GLU A 274 -13.00 -4.00 16.08
C GLU A 274 -12.20 -3.90 17.38
N LYS A 275 -11.19 -4.76 17.56
CA LYS A 275 -10.28 -4.71 18.72
C LYS A 275 -9.42 -3.44 18.68
N MET A 276 -8.88 -3.08 17.52
CA MET A 276 -8.03 -1.91 17.34
C MET A 276 -8.79 -0.61 17.63
N MET A 277 -10.04 -0.50 17.21
CA MET A 277 -10.86 0.70 17.44
C MET A 277 -11.29 0.91 18.90
N LYS A 278 -11.01 -0.05 19.79
CA LYS A 278 -11.27 0.05 21.24
C LYS A 278 -10.07 0.55 22.04
N LEU A 279 -8.90 0.76 21.41
CA LEU A 279 -7.73 1.36 22.05
C LEU A 279 -7.91 2.86 22.30
#